data_d7810076d853ab6417e08316f3fbac5e
#
_entry.id   d7810076d853ab6417e08316f3fbac5e
#
_cell.length_a   1.000
_cell.length_b   1.000
_cell.length_c   1.000
_cell.angle_alpha   90.00
_cell.angle_beta   90.00
_cell.angle_gamma   90.00
#
_symmetry.space_group_name_H-M   'P 1'
#
loop_
_entity.id
_entity.type
_entity.pdbx_description
1 polymer ?
#
loop_
_entity_poly.entity_id
_entity_poly.type
_entity_poly.pdbx_seq_one_letter_code
_entity_poly.pdbx_strand_id
1 'polypeptide(L)'
;MQQFAIWLLLAMATAQAALAAPNFSLQRRVGYTAGDQWEPALAADGHGHIYILFPQYGAVRDCRVCAIPTMVLLVSNDNGASWEAPHPIVPFSSGQFDPQIVVDPVDRQTVYASWLQNNKRDVMVARSQDFGRSWYLTRAEHSSEDADKPVLAVHGADVYVGFNHEENLQVAASHDYAQTFASTLVNPDAGAGSSLAGGATIDPSGAVYFSWTSYGRESSNRPVSLYVSQSTDGGRNWNTVLLDASGAPPDCSAASCETGYLGAQVALASDAAGTLYALWNAGTSNGGPERMYFSSSTSGGASWSGKVDVSSAGALAEHCFPAITAGVGGDVRIAWMDTRNHALPNHPVWNVFQRSSSNGGATWSGEAQLSGPARGYDYILPEGFRFPFGDYFSIAIDNLGTTHVVWGEGRNYKSPGSIWYTRGR
;
A
#
# COMPACT_ATOMS: atom_id res chain seq x y z
N MET A 1 -38.80 53.35 29.16
CA MET A 1 -38.52 52.02 29.67
C MET A 1 -38.29 51.10 28.47
N GLN A 2 -37.05 50.88 28.08
CA GLN A 2 -36.66 49.98 26.98
C GLN A 2 -36.27 48.63 27.62
N GLN A 3 -36.97 47.56 27.25
CA GLN A 3 -36.63 46.19 27.65
C GLN A 3 -35.59 45.67 26.69
N PHE A 4 -34.38 45.37 27.15
CA PHE A 4 -33.36 44.61 26.44
C PHE A 4 -33.65 43.11 26.65
N ALA A 5 -33.99 42.40 25.56
CA ALA A 5 -34.05 40.93 25.54
C ALA A 5 -32.67 40.38 25.27
N ILE A 6 -32.08 39.69 26.26
CA ILE A 6 -30.83 38.97 26.13
C ILE A 6 -31.17 37.55 25.61
N TRP A 7 -30.74 37.24 24.37
CA TRP A 7 -30.76 35.89 23.83
C TRP A 7 -29.53 35.13 24.30
N LEU A 8 -29.72 34.17 25.19
CA LEU A 8 -28.70 33.19 25.53
C LEU A 8 -28.66 32.12 24.43
N LEU A 9 -27.61 32.13 23.59
CA LEU A 9 -27.27 31.02 22.70
C LEU A 9 -26.64 29.91 23.54
N LEU A 10 -27.41 28.86 23.86
CA LEU A 10 -26.85 27.62 24.36
C LEU A 10 -26.15 26.88 23.21
N ALA A 11 -24.84 26.93 23.16
CA ALA A 11 -24.04 26.03 22.33
C ALA A 11 -24.11 24.63 22.96
N MET A 12 -24.95 23.75 22.44
CA MET A 12 -24.89 22.33 22.72
C MET A 12 -23.61 21.77 22.08
N ALA A 13 -22.55 21.64 22.85
CA ALA A 13 -21.41 20.80 22.48
C ALA A 13 -21.88 19.35 22.52
N THR A 14 -22.22 18.79 21.37
CA THR A 14 -22.40 17.34 21.25
C THR A 14 -21.04 16.69 21.45
N ALA A 15 -20.79 16.13 22.62
CA ALA A 15 -19.67 15.24 22.83
C ALA A 15 -19.85 14.05 21.88
N GLN A 16 -19.13 14.03 20.76
CA GLN A 16 -19.03 12.85 19.91
C GLN A 16 -18.37 11.76 20.74
N ALA A 17 -19.13 10.72 21.08
CA ALA A 17 -18.58 9.54 21.70
C ALA A 17 -17.50 8.98 20.76
N ALA A 18 -16.27 8.87 21.26
CA ALA A 18 -15.21 8.22 20.52
C ALA A 18 -15.65 6.78 20.19
N LEU A 19 -15.66 6.42 18.93
CA LEU A 19 -15.95 5.05 18.51
C LEU A 19 -14.90 4.12 19.10
N ALA A 20 -15.33 2.92 19.54
CA ALA A 20 -14.41 1.93 20.08
C ALA A 20 -13.33 1.56 19.05
N ALA A 21 -12.14 1.20 19.51
CA ALA A 21 -11.12 0.64 18.64
C ALA A 21 -11.57 -0.72 18.11
N PRO A 22 -11.29 -1.05 16.83
CA PRO A 22 -11.54 -2.38 16.28
C PRO A 22 -10.83 -3.47 17.08
N ASN A 23 -11.47 -4.64 17.19
CA ASN A 23 -10.91 -5.78 17.90
C ASN A 23 -10.20 -6.72 16.93
N PHE A 24 -8.88 -6.82 17.06
CA PHE A 24 -8.03 -7.67 16.23
C PHE A 24 -7.53 -8.92 16.98
N SER A 25 -7.35 -10.00 16.25
CA SER A 25 -6.63 -11.18 16.75
C SER A 25 -5.17 -10.83 17.07
N LEU A 26 -4.53 -11.63 17.90
CA LEU A 26 -3.08 -11.50 18.08
C LEU A 26 -2.37 -11.70 16.74
N GLN A 27 -1.34 -10.89 16.51
CA GLN A 27 -0.49 -11.05 15.34
C GLN A 27 0.12 -12.46 15.30
N ARG A 28 0.19 -13.03 14.12
CA ARG A 28 0.81 -14.32 13.89
C ARG A 28 1.70 -14.31 12.66
N ARG A 29 2.80 -15.05 12.75
CA ARG A 29 3.65 -15.28 11.61
C ARG A 29 2.98 -16.27 10.65
N VAL A 30 3.02 -15.97 9.35
CA VAL A 30 2.56 -16.82 8.24
C VAL A 30 3.69 -16.99 7.22
N GLY A 31 3.51 -17.85 6.23
CA GLY A 31 4.53 -18.10 5.22
C GLY A 31 5.59 -19.12 5.62
N TYR A 32 6.74 -19.10 4.99
CA TYR A 32 7.85 -19.99 5.28
C TYR A 32 8.48 -19.67 6.64
N THR A 33 9.08 -20.70 7.26
CA THR A 33 9.79 -20.55 8.55
C THR A 33 11.28 -20.24 8.40
N ALA A 34 11.81 -20.35 7.19
CA ALA A 34 13.21 -20.09 6.85
C ALA A 34 13.29 -19.13 5.65
N GLY A 35 14.48 -18.58 5.41
CA GLY A 35 14.69 -17.53 4.42
C GLY A 35 14.26 -16.16 4.95
N ASP A 36 14.23 -15.17 4.07
CA ASP A 36 13.88 -13.80 4.37
C ASP A 36 12.65 -13.37 3.56
N GLN A 37 11.71 -12.64 4.17
CA GLN A 37 10.41 -12.28 3.59
C GLN A 37 10.01 -10.89 4.04
N TRP A 38 9.55 -10.06 3.12
CA TRP A 38 9.12 -8.68 3.38
C TRP A 38 8.20 -8.20 2.25
N GLU A 39 7.68 -6.98 2.32
CA GLU A 39 6.83 -6.36 1.29
C GLU A 39 5.63 -7.23 0.84
N PRO A 40 4.80 -7.68 1.75
CA PRO A 40 3.67 -8.50 1.37
C PRO A 40 2.55 -7.68 0.74
N ALA A 41 1.98 -8.20 -0.35
CA ALA A 41 0.71 -7.76 -0.92
C ALA A 41 -0.43 -8.67 -0.46
N LEU A 42 -1.64 -8.12 -0.32
CA LEU A 42 -2.80 -8.79 0.26
C LEU A 42 -4.06 -8.51 -0.57
N ALA A 43 -4.84 -9.54 -0.85
CA ALA A 43 -6.17 -9.41 -1.43
C ALA A 43 -7.16 -10.38 -0.77
N ALA A 44 -8.46 -10.07 -0.86
CA ALA A 44 -9.55 -10.91 -0.41
C ALA A 44 -10.62 -11.01 -1.51
N ASP A 45 -11.20 -12.19 -1.74
CA ASP A 45 -12.23 -12.38 -2.73
C ASP A 45 -13.65 -12.44 -2.14
N GLY A 46 -14.65 -12.65 -3.01
CA GLY A 46 -16.04 -12.77 -2.60
C GLY A 46 -16.42 -14.12 -2.02
N HIS A 47 -15.50 -15.08 -1.95
CA HIS A 47 -15.72 -16.49 -1.64
C HIS A 47 -15.06 -16.95 -0.34
N GLY A 48 -14.32 -16.05 0.33
CA GLY A 48 -13.64 -16.32 1.59
C GLY A 48 -12.18 -16.71 1.44
N HIS A 49 -11.60 -16.57 0.25
CA HIS A 49 -10.16 -16.71 0.09
C HIS A 49 -9.45 -15.40 0.44
N ILE A 50 -8.31 -15.56 1.08
CA ILE A 50 -7.36 -14.48 1.35
C ILE A 50 -6.04 -14.87 0.70
N TYR A 51 -5.46 -13.95 -0.03
CA TYR A 51 -4.22 -14.15 -0.78
C TYR A 51 -3.13 -13.25 -0.22
N ILE A 52 -1.97 -13.81 0.09
CA ILE A 52 -0.76 -13.05 0.45
C ILE A 52 0.33 -13.43 -0.55
N LEU A 53 0.84 -12.43 -1.26
CA LEU A 53 1.95 -12.57 -2.20
C LEU A 53 3.17 -11.84 -1.64
N PHE A 54 4.33 -12.48 -1.62
CA PHE A 54 5.55 -11.90 -1.07
C PHE A 54 6.81 -12.45 -1.73
N PRO A 55 7.90 -11.68 -1.80
CA PRO A 55 9.19 -12.18 -2.24
C PRO A 55 9.83 -13.05 -1.15
N GLN A 56 10.28 -14.22 -1.53
CA GLN A 56 11.00 -15.17 -0.67
C GLN A 56 12.46 -15.20 -1.04
N TYR A 57 13.32 -14.74 -0.16
CA TYR A 57 14.77 -14.76 -0.32
C TYR A 57 15.34 -16.06 0.29
N GLY A 58 15.62 -17.00 -0.58
CA GLY A 58 16.14 -18.32 -0.21
C GLY A 58 15.12 -19.26 0.44
N ALA A 59 15.53 -20.51 0.65
CA ALA A 59 14.76 -21.55 1.33
C ALA A 59 13.37 -21.87 0.72
N VAL A 60 13.17 -21.65 -0.58
CA VAL A 60 11.97 -22.10 -1.30
C VAL A 60 12.00 -23.61 -1.43
N ARG A 61 11.05 -24.31 -0.80
CA ARG A 61 11.00 -25.75 -0.80
C ARG A 61 10.60 -26.29 -2.18
N ASP A 62 11.20 -27.41 -2.55
CA ASP A 62 10.83 -28.21 -3.73
C ASP A 62 10.92 -27.46 -5.06
N CYS A 63 11.61 -26.31 -5.11
CA CYS A 63 11.83 -25.55 -6.32
C CYS A 63 13.34 -25.48 -6.66
N ARG A 64 13.77 -26.26 -7.64
CA ARG A 64 15.19 -26.25 -8.10
C ARG A 64 15.50 -25.14 -9.10
N VAL A 65 14.48 -24.55 -9.71
CA VAL A 65 14.62 -23.51 -10.75
C VAL A 65 14.31 -22.11 -10.24
N CYS A 66 13.82 -22.00 -9.00
CA CYS A 66 13.51 -20.71 -8.41
C CYS A 66 14.79 -19.90 -8.16
N ALA A 67 14.77 -18.66 -8.63
CA ALA A 67 15.81 -17.68 -8.29
C ALA A 67 15.61 -17.14 -6.85
N ILE A 68 16.51 -16.27 -6.45
CA ILE A 68 16.43 -15.50 -5.21
C ILE A 68 16.36 -14.02 -5.59
N PRO A 69 15.24 -13.31 -5.23
CA PRO A 69 14.02 -13.81 -4.59
C PRO A 69 13.04 -14.47 -5.58
N THR A 70 12.08 -15.20 -5.04
CA THR A 70 10.96 -15.82 -5.79
C THR A 70 9.64 -15.36 -5.20
N MET A 71 8.64 -15.03 -6.06
CA MET A 71 7.28 -14.73 -5.61
C MET A 71 6.59 -15.97 -5.06
N VAL A 72 6.17 -15.89 -3.81
CA VAL A 72 5.47 -16.96 -3.11
C VAL A 72 4.07 -16.51 -2.77
N LEU A 73 3.10 -17.38 -3.11
CA LEU A 73 1.69 -17.21 -2.79
C LEU A 73 1.33 -18.06 -1.57
N LEU A 74 0.58 -17.46 -0.67
CA LEU A 74 -0.04 -18.10 0.48
C LEU A 74 -1.55 -17.85 0.40
N VAL A 75 -2.36 -18.92 0.45
CA VAL A 75 -3.81 -18.84 0.32
C VAL A 75 -4.47 -19.35 1.59
N SER A 76 -5.52 -18.67 2.02
CA SER A 76 -6.48 -19.14 3.01
C SER A 76 -7.83 -19.35 2.33
N ASN A 77 -8.53 -20.43 2.64
CA ASN A 77 -9.87 -20.75 2.12
C ASN A 77 -10.98 -20.52 3.18
N ASP A 78 -10.66 -19.91 4.31
CA ASP A 78 -11.54 -19.76 5.46
C ASP A 78 -11.45 -18.38 6.12
N ASN A 79 -11.40 -17.33 5.27
CA ASN A 79 -11.29 -15.93 5.70
C ASN A 79 -10.07 -15.71 6.64
N GLY A 80 -8.94 -16.32 6.33
CA GLY A 80 -7.69 -16.14 7.07
C GLY A 80 -7.64 -16.90 8.40
N ALA A 81 -8.51 -17.88 8.68
CA ALA A 81 -8.41 -18.69 9.89
C ALA A 81 -7.27 -19.70 9.82
N SER A 82 -7.12 -20.35 8.69
CA SER A 82 -5.99 -21.24 8.39
C SER A 82 -5.36 -20.92 7.04
N TRP A 83 -4.19 -21.48 6.76
CA TRP A 83 -3.42 -21.20 5.55
C TRP A 83 -2.93 -22.49 4.92
N GLU A 84 -2.98 -22.56 3.60
CA GLU A 84 -2.36 -23.61 2.82
C GLU A 84 -0.83 -23.53 2.92
N ALA A 85 -0.14 -24.52 2.38
CA ALA A 85 1.32 -24.47 2.29
C ALA A 85 1.73 -23.37 1.28
N PRO A 86 2.67 -22.48 1.62
CA PRO A 86 3.14 -21.48 0.68
C PRO A 86 3.84 -22.14 -0.50
N HIS A 87 3.61 -21.60 -1.71
CA HIS A 87 4.19 -22.14 -2.95
C HIS A 87 4.57 -21.00 -3.90
N PRO A 88 5.58 -21.20 -4.78
CA PRO A 88 5.89 -20.24 -5.83
C PRO A 88 4.69 -20.01 -6.74
N ILE A 89 4.34 -18.73 -6.98
CA ILE A 89 3.24 -18.40 -7.91
C ILE A 89 3.59 -18.85 -9.33
N VAL A 90 4.78 -18.51 -9.79
CA VAL A 90 5.35 -18.94 -11.05
C VAL A 90 6.85 -19.13 -10.85
N PRO A 91 7.36 -20.37 -10.84
CA PRO A 91 8.80 -20.61 -10.76
C PRO A 91 9.52 -19.98 -11.95
N PHE A 92 10.55 -19.20 -11.67
CA PHE A 92 11.36 -18.55 -12.69
C PHE A 92 12.84 -18.50 -12.29
N SER A 93 13.74 -18.43 -13.25
CA SER A 93 15.19 -18.47 -13.04
C SER A 93 15.82 -17.10 -12.76
N SER A 94 15.05 -16.03 -12.81
CA SER A 94 15.47 -14.65 -12.48
C SER A 94 14.73 -14.19 -11.24
N GLY A 95 15.36 -13.30 -10.43
CA GLY A 95 14.75 -12.71 -9.25
C GLY A 95 13.42 -12.01 -9.56
N GLN A 96 12.47 -12.15 -8.65
CA GLN A 96 11.12 -11.58 -8.72
C GLN A 96 10.91 -10.64 -7.52
N PHE A 97 10.50 -9.38 -7.78
CA PHE A 97 10.49 -8.28 -6.82
C PHE A 97 9.17 -7.55 -6.82
N ASP A 98 8.86 -6.82 -5.76
CA ASP A 98 7.79 -5.82 -5.65
C ASP A 98 6.41 -6.38 -6.00
N PRO A 99 5.82 -7.27 -5.17
CA PRO A 99 4.55 -7.92 -5.44
C PRO A 99 3.37 -6.97 -5.32
N GLN A 100 2.38 -7.19 -6.18
CA GLN A 100 1.01 -6.70 -6.00
C GLN A 100 0.03 -7.83 -6.26
N ILE A 101 -1.10 -7.84 -5.55
CA ILE A 101 -2.19 -8.79 -5.77
C ILE A 101 -3.53 -8.10 -5.56
N VAL A 102 -4.46 -8.30 -6.49
CA VAL A 102 -5.78 -7.67 -6.51
C VAL A 102 -6.81 -8.70 -6.96
N VAL A 103 -8.00 -8.67 -6.38
CA VAL A 103 -9.17 -9.41 -6.89
C VAL A 103 -10.02 -8.46 -7.73
N ASP A 104 -10.46 -8.92 -8.88
CA ASP A 104 -11.38 -8.16 -9.73
C ASP A 104 -12.68 -7.85 -8.96
N PRO A 105 -13.03 -6.58 -8.73
CA PRO A 105 -14.21 -6.20 -7.98
C PRO A 105 -15.53 -6.53 -8.71
N VAL A 106 -15.51 -6.80 -10.03
CA VAL A 106 -16.69 -7.11 -10.84
C VAL A 106 -17.17 -8.54 -10.58
N ASP A 107 -16.30 -9.53 -10.76
CA ASP A 107 -16.65 -10.93 -10.53
C ASP A 107 -16.32 -11.43 -9.13
N ARG A 108 -15.48 -10.68 -8.39
CA ARG A 108 -15.02 -10.97 -7.03
C ARG A 108 -14.38 -12.35 -6.87
N GLN A 109 -13.78 -12.86 -7.96
CA GLN A 109 -13.18 -14.19 -8.04
C GLN A 109 -11.86 -14.18 -8.78
N THR A 110 -11.76 -13.50 -9.93
CA THR A 110 -10.53 -13.44 -10.72
C THR A 110 -9.45 -12.70 -9.95
N VAL A 111 -8.30 -13.34 -9.79
CA VAL A 111 -7.15 -12.79 -9.06
C VAL A 111 -6.09 -12.35 -10.06
N TYR A 112 -5.60 -11.15 -9.89
CA TYR A 112 -4.47 -10.62 -10.65
C TYR A 112 -3.29 -10.39 -9.71
N ALA A 113 -2.10 -10.71 -10.19
CA ALA A 113 -0.85 -10.43 -9.50
C ALA A 113 0.13 -9.72 -10.45
N SER A 114 0.98 -8.87 -9.91
CA SER A 114 2.04 -8.20 -10.66
C SER A 114 3.34 -8.22 -9.87
N TRP A 115 4.46 -8.27 -10.59
CA TRP A 115 5.80 -8.20 -10.03
C TRP A 115 6.83 -7.79 -11.09
N LEU A 116 8.02 -7.46 -10.64
CA LEU A 116 9.18 -7.25 -11.52
C LEU A 116 10.03 -8.51 -11.59
N GLN A 117 10.58 -8.81 -12.78
CA GLN A 117 11.57 -9.87 -12.97
C GLN A 117 12.60 -9.51 -14.05
N ASN A 118 13.50 -10.43 -14.37
CA ASN A 118 14.56 -10.21 -15.36
C ASN A 118 15.39 -8.96 -15.06
N ASN A 119 15.97 -8.92 -13.84
CA ASN A 119 16.67 -7.76 -13.29
C ASN A 119 15.82 -6.48 -13.33
N LYS A 120 14.57 -6.59 -12.83
CA LYS A 120 13.57 -5.53 -12.80
C LYS A 120 13.19 -4.89 -14.16
N ARG A 121 13.58 -5.51 -15.28
CA ARG A 121 13.27 -5.01 -16.62
C ARG A 121 11.91 -5.45 -17.16
N ASP A 122 11.40 -6.55 -16.69
CA ASP A 122 10.09 -7.06 -17.08
C ASP A 122 9.05 -6.77 -15.99
N VAL A 123 8.01 -6.04 -16.35
CA VAL A 123 6.80 -5.88 -15.54
C VAL A 123 5.85 -7.00 -15.91
N MET A 124 5.59 -7.91 -14.98
CA MET A 124 4.76 -9.07 -15.20
C MET A 124 3.37 -8.88 -14.62
N VAL A 125 2.37 -9.40 -15.34
CA VAL A 125 1.01 -9.56 -14.84
C VAL A 125 0.60 -11.01 -14.97
N ALA A 126 0.01 -11.57 -13.94
CA ALA A 126 -0.54 -12.90 -13.90
C ALA A 126 -2.02 -12.85 -13.55
N ARG A 127 -2.85 -13.69 -14.21
CA ARG A 127 -4.27 -13.82 -13.96
C ARG A 127 -4.62 -15.25 -13.59
N SER A 128 -5.39 -15.44 -12.52
CA SER A 128 -5.97 -16.71 -12.08
C SER A 128 -7.48 -16.61 -12.01
N GLN A 129 -8.19 -17.63 -12.52
CA GLN A 129 -9.64 -17.78 -12.46
C GLN A 129 -10.07 -18.96 -11.57
N ASP A 130 -9.11 -19.61 -10.93
CA ASP A 130 -9.30 -20.82 -10.12
C ASP A 130 -8.70 -20.66 -8.71
N PHE A 131 -8.84 -19.44 -8.17
CA PHE A 131 -8.42 -19.11 -6.79
C PHE A 131 -6.91 -19.26 -6.55
N GLY A 132 -6.10 -18.88 -7.54
CA GLY A 132 -4.64 -18.90 -7.43
C GLY A 132 -3.98 -20.27 -7.69
N ARG A 133 -4.73 -21.27 -8.18
CA ARG A 133 -4.18 -22.60 -8.47
C ARG A 133 -3.42 -22.66 -9.79
N SER A 134 -3.89 -21.95 -10.80
CA SER A 134 -3.20 -21.79 -12.07
C SER A 134 -3.20 -20.35 -12.55
N TRP A 135 -2.17 -19.99 -13.33
CA TRP A 135 -1.92 -18.61 -13.72
C TRP A 135 -1.64 -18.49 -15.23
N TYR A 136 -2.31 -17.55 -15.85
CA TYR A 136 -1.97 -17.07 -17.19
C TYR A 136 -1.03 -15.86 -17.05
N LEU A 137 0.14 -15.92 -17.70
CA LEU A 137 1.17 -14.90 -17.60
C LEU A 137 1.22 -14.02 -18.85
N THR A 138 1.34 -12.71 -18.61
CA THR A 138 1.63 -11.73 -19.65
C THR A 138 2.75 -10.81 -19.17
N ARG A 139 3.69 -10.50 -20.03
CA ARG A 139 4.63 -9.41 -19.80
C ARG A 139 3.94 -8.12 -20.24
N ALA A 140 3.61 -7.27 -19.27
CA ALA A 140 2.94 -5.99 -19.52
C ALA A 140 3.90 -4.97 -20.15
N GLU A 141 5.19 -4.99 -19.72
CA GLU A 141 6.21 -4.10 -20.27
C GLU A 141 7.59 -4.76 -20.22
N HIS A 142 8.44 -4.36 -21.13
CA HIS A 142 9.88 -4.63 -21.10
C HIS A 142 10.67 -3.33 -21.15
N SER A 143 11.17 -2.92 -20.01
CA SER A 143 11.90 -1.68 -19.84
C SER A 143 13.36 -1.82 -20.28
N SER A 144 13.91 -0.77 -20.87
CA SER A 144 15.36 -0.67 -21.18
C SER A 144 16.20 -0.48 -19.92
N GLU A 145 15.63 0.16 -18.89
CA GLU A 145 16.21 0.41 -17.58
C GLU A 145 15.43 -0.35 -16.50
N ASP A 146 15.90 -0.32 -15.26
CA ASP A 146 15.21 -0.95 -14.16
C ASP A 146 13.86 -0.25 -13.89
N ALA A 147 12.77 -1.02 -13.90
CA ALA A 147 11.48 -0.58 -13.41
C ALA A 147 11.40 -0.76 -11.90
N ASP A 148 10.50 -0.04 -11.24
CA ASP A 148 10.31 -0.13 -9.80
C ASP A 148 8.84 0.06 -9.41
N LYS A 149 8.43 -0.50 -8.25
CA LYS A 149 7.11 -0.28 -7.62
C LYS A 149 5.92 -0.49 -8.57
N PRO A 150 5.68 -1.67 -9.13
CA PRO A 150 4.47 -1.93 -9.89
C PRO A 150 3.24 -1.83 -8.98
N VAL A 151 2.22 -1.09 -9.42
CA VAL A 151 0.94 -0.92 -8.71
C VAL A 151 -0.19 -1.30 -9.63
N LEU A 152 -1.09 -2.18 -9.17
CA LEU A 152 -2.11 -2.83 -10.00
C LEU A 152 -3.50 -2.27 -9.70
N ALA A 153 -4.27 -1.96 -10.77
CA ALA A 153 -5.70 -1.64 -10.69
C ALA A 153 -6.48 -2.48 -11.70
N VAL A 154 -7.61 -3.04 -11.30
CA VAL A 154 -8.41 -3.97 -12.10
C VAL A 154 -9.89 -3.66 -11.99
N HIS A 155 -10.61 -3.77 -13.12
CA HIS A 155 -12.07 -3.72 -13.18
C HIS A 155 -12.56 -4.46 -14.42
N GLY A 156 -12.96 -5.72 -14.29
CA GLY A 156 -13.40 -6.55 -15.40
C GLY A 156 -12.31 -6.78 -16.45
N ALA A 157 -12.55 -6.36 -17.68
CA ALA A 157 -11.58 -6.50 -18.78
C ALA A 157 -10.42 -5.51 -18.68
N ASP A 158 -10.57 -4.44 -17.88
CA ASP A 158 -9.59 -3.38 -17.75
C ASP A 158 -8.59 -3.70 -16.65
N VAL A 159 -7.33 -3.77 -17.02
CA VAL A 159 -6.20 -4.06 -16.12
C VAL A 159 -5.11 -3.05 -16.39
N TYR A 160 -4.70 -2.33 -15.35
CA TYR A 160 -3.65 -1.31 -15.43
C TYR A 160 -2.56 -1.65 -14.44
N VAL A 161 -1.31 -1.54 -14.87
CA VAL A 161 -0.15 -1.59 -13.99
C VAL A 161 0.69 -0.34 -14.17
N GLY A 162 0.78 0.47 -13.10
CA GLY A 162 1.64 1.63 -13.03
C GLY A 162 2.98 1.24 -12.40
N PHE A 163 4.07 1.79 -12.90
CA PHE A 163 5.42 1.51 -12.40
C PHE A 163 6.34 2.67 -12.69
N ASN A 164 7.40 2.77 -11.92
CA ASN A 164 8.46 3.74 -12.20
C ASN A 164 9.35 3.21 -13.31
N HIS A 165 9.60 4.03 -14.29
CA HIS A 165 10.55 3.78 -15.36
C HIS A 165 11.42 5.02 -15.53
N GLU A 166 12.71 4.87 -15.32
CA GLU A 166 13.62 6.00 -15.19
C GLU A 166 13.12 6.97 -14.09
N GLU A 167 12.90 8.23 -14.42
CA GLU A 167 12.38 9.24 -13.48
C GLU A 167 10.84 9.43 -13.57
N ASN A 168 10.13 8.59 -14.34
CA ASN A 168 8.74 8.83 -14.69
C ASN A 168 7.80 7.72 -14.21
N LEU A 169 6.54 8.08 -14.01
CA LEU A 169 5.46 7.12 -13.87
C LEU A 169 4.95 6.71 -15.25
N GLN A 170 5.02 5.42 -15.55
CA GLN A 170 4.47 4.79 -16.74
C GLN A 170 3.31 3.86 -16.34
N VAL A 171 2.28 3.78 -17.19
CA VAL A 171 1.15 2.86 -16.98
C VAL A 171 1.00 2.00 -18.24
N ALA A 172 1.06 0.68 -18.06
CA ALA A 172 0.67 -0.29 -19.05
C ALA A 172 -0.82 -0.63 -18.84
N ALA A 173 -1.63 -0.44 -19.89
CA ALA A 173 -3.07 -0.63 -19.90
C ALA A 173 -3.46 -1.81 -20.78
N SER A 174 -4.36 -2.66 -20.29
CA SER A 174 -5.02 -3.76 -21.01
C SER A 174 -6.53 -3.58 -20.93
N HIS A 175 -7.25 -3.90 -22.01
CA HIS A 175 -8.70 -3.90 -22.11
C HIS A 175 -9.25 -5.28 -22.53
N ASP A 176 -8.45 -6.33 -22.35
CA ASP A 176 -8.72 -7.70 -22.79
C ASP A 176 -8.36 -8.76 -21.73
N TYR A 177 -8.56 -8.40 -20.42
CA TYR A 177 -8.24 -9.28 -19.29
C TYR A 177 -6.75 -9.62 -19.17
N ALA A 178 -5.89 -8.64 -19.35
CA ALA A 178 -4.43 -8.75 -19.29
C ALA A 178 -3.82 -9.68 -20.37
N GLN A 179 -4.44 -9.80 -21.56
CA GLN A 179 -3.84 -10.56 -22.66
C GLN A 179 -2.83 -9.73 -23.44
N THR A 180 -3.14 -8.45 -23.66
CA THR A 180 -2.25 -7.49 -24.31
C THR A 180 -2.18 -6.17 -23.55
N PHE A 181 -1.06 -5.48 -23.64
CA PHE A 181 -0.83 -4.19 -22.97
C PHE A 181 -0.30 -3.13 -23.94
N ALA A 182 -0.65 -1.88 -23.66
CA ALA A 182 -0.07 -0.71 -24.29
C ALA A 182 0.32 0.30 -23.20
N SER A 183 1.54 0.81 -23.25
CA SER A 183 2.07 1.69 -22.22
C SER A 183 1.96 3.16 -22.60
N THR A 184 1.68 4.00 -21.61
CA THR A 184 1.65 5.47 -21.70
C THR A 184 2.42 6.10 -20.56
N LEU A 185 3.06 7.24 -20.84
CA LEU A 185 3.71 8.05 -19.84
C LEU A 185 2.69 8.97 -19.16
N VAL A 186 2.64 8.93 -17.82
CA VAL A 186 1.63 9.68 -17.05
C VAL A 186 2.07 11.12 -16.78
N ASN A 187 3.36 11.34 -16.58
CA ASN A 187 3.93 12.62 -16.18
C ASN A 187 5.05 13.13 -17.14
N PRO A 188 4.80 13.26 -18.46
CA PRO A 188 5.83 13.60 -19.44
C PRO A 188 6.52 14.96 -19.20
N ASP A 189 5.80 15.88 -18.57
CA ASP A 189 6.25 17.26 -18.33
C ASP A 189 6.72 17.50 -16.88
N ALA A 190 6.76 16.46 -16.07
CA ALA A 190 6.92 16.65 -14.63
C ALA A 190 8.25 17.27 -14.24
N GLY A 191 9.31 17.27 -15.11
CA GLY A 191 10.60 17.96 -14.83
C GLY A 191 11.09 17.81 -13.37
N ALA A 192 10.45 16.93 -12.65
CA ALA A 192 10.30 16.92 -11.22
C ALA A 192 11.25 15.94 -10.53
N GLY A 193 12.08 15.24 -11.29
CA GLY A 193 12.92 14.19 -10.75
C GLY A 193 12.19 12.84 -10.67
N SER A 194 12.75 11.91 -9.93
CA SER A 194 12.26 10.54 -9.84
C SER A 194 10.83 10.48 -9.28
N SER A 195 9.96 9.72 -9.93
CA SER A 195 8.62 9.42 -9.46
C SER A 195 8.63 8.14 -8.64
N LEU A 196 7.68 8.01 -7.70
CA LEU A 196 7.43 6.77 -6.98
C LEU A 196 5.94 6.46 -7.02
N ALA A 197 5.57 5.38 -7.69
CA ALA A 197 4.19 4.89 -7.70
C ALA A 197 3.75 4.48 -6.29
N GLY A 198 2.56 4.91 -5.86
CA GLY A 198 2.06 4.68 -4.51
C GLY A 198 0.83 3.77 -4.48
N GLY A 199 -0.28 4.20 -5.03
CA GLY A 199 -1.53 3.46 -5.04
C GLY A 199 -2.29 3.58 -6.35
N ALA A 200 -3.20 2.65 -6.61
CA ALA A 200 -4.08 2.71 -7.76
C ALA A 200 -5.49 2.22 -7.43
N THR A 201 -6.48 2.72 -8.17
CA THR A 201 -7.86 2.27 -8.08
C THR A 201 -8.61 2.58 -9.37
N ILE A 202 -9.71 1.87 -9.60
CA ILE A 202 -10.67 2.17 -10.66
C ILE A 202 -12.01 2.41 -9.95
N ASP A 203 -12.66 3.53 -10.25
CA ASP A 203 -13.97 3.82 -9.69
C ASP A 203 -15.09 3.10 -10.48
N PRO A 204 -16.32 3.04 -9.96
CA PRO A 204 -17.44 2.37 -10.64
C PRO A 204 -17.81 2.97 -12.01
N SER A 205 -17.33 4.16 -12.36
CA SER A 205 -17.51 4.76 -13.69
C SER A 205 -16.50 4.26 -14.72
N GLY A 206 -15.47 3.51 -14.28
CA GLY A 206 -14.37 3.04 -15.10
C GLY A 206 -13.21 4.03 -15.23
N ALA A 207 -13.24 5.14 -14.49
CA ALA A 207 -12.09 6.03 -14.43
C ALA A 207 -10.99 5.41 -13.57
N VAL A 208 -9.76 5.39 -14.09
CA VAL A 208 -8.59 4.84 -13.41
C VAL A 208 -7.74 5.95 -12.80
N TYR A 209 -7.22 5.68 -11.61
CA TYR A 209 -6.44 6.63 -10.83
C TYR A 209 -5.14 5.99 -10.37
N PHE A 210 -4.04 6.75 -10.45
CA PHE A 210 -2.76 6.42 -9.85
C PHE A 210 -2.28 7.56 -8.97
N SER A 211 -1.82 7.24 -7.77
CA SER A 211 -1.10 8.19 -6.93
C SER A 211 0.40 7.99 -7.08
N TRP A 212 1.15 9.07 -6.98
CA TRP A 212 2.61 9.05 -7.08
C TRP A 212 3.24 10.24 -6.39
N THR A 213 4.50 10.09 -6.05
CA THR A 213 5.32 11.15 -5.45
C THR A 213 6.45 11.53 -6.37
N SER A 214 6.86 12.79 -6.32
CA SER A 214 7.94 13.34 -7.11
C SER A 214 9.09 13.75 -6.20
N TYR A 215 10.24 13.12 -6.38
CA TYR A 215 11.50 13.44 -5.69
C TYR A 215 12.39 14.27 -6.59
N GLY A 216 12.98 15.34 -6.07
CA GLY A 216 13.86 16.20 -6.89
C GLY A 216 15.09 15.46 -7.42
N ARG A 217 15.53 15.84 -8.62
CA ARG A 217 16.60 15.19 -9.41
C ARG A 217 17.96 15.01 -8.72
N GLU A 218 18.25 15.73 -7.66
CA GLU A 218 19.62 15.78 -7.13
C GLU A 218 19.82 15.12 -5.77
N SER A 219 18.77 14.81 -5.06
CA SER A 219 18.83 14.01 -3.83
C SER A 219 17.44 13.67 -3.28
N SER A 220 17.29 12.50 -2.71
CA SER A 220 16.14 12.05 -1.95
C SER A 220 15.87 12.84 -0.64
N ASN A 221 16.76 13.78 -0.25
CA ASN A 221 16.60 14.67 0.90
C ASN A 221 15.92 16.00 0.57
N ARG A 222 15.09 16.07 -0.48
CA ARG A 222 14.37 17.28 -0.87
C ARG A 222 12.89 17.19 -0.53
N PRO A 223 12.18 18.33 -0.48
CA PRO A 223 10.74 18.34 -0.43
C PRO A 223 10.12 17.50 -1.54
N VAL A 224 9.06 16.77 -1.22
CA VAL A 224 8.36 15.83 -2.09
C VAL A 224 6.99 16.41 -2.43
N SER A 225 6.59 16.31 -3.70
CA SER A 225 5.22 16.63 -4.13
C SER A 225 4.45 15.33 -4.35
N LEU A 226 3.19 15.31 -3.88
CA LEU A 226 2.33 14.15 -3.96
C LEU A 226 1.20 14.44 -4.95
N TYR A 227 0.97 13.53 -5.88
CA TYR A 227 0.03 13.69 -6.98
C TYR A 227 -0.97 12.55 -7.07
N VAL A 228 -2.12 12.85 -7.67
CA VAL A 228 -3.08 11.87 -8.18
C VAL A 228 -3.33 12.17 -9.65
N SER A 229 -3.17 11.16 -10.49
CA SER A 229 -3.44 11.23 -11.92
C SER A 229 -4.67 10.39 -12.25
N GLN A 230 -5.57 10.93 -13.07
CA GLN A 230 -6.80 10.33 -13.54
C GLN A 230 -6.76 10.13 -15.06
N SER A 231 -7.25 8.97 -15.52
CA SER A 231 -7.63 8.75 -16.91
C SER A 231 -9.11 8.31 -16.99
N THR A 232 -9.85 8.90 -17.92
CA THR A 232 -11.24 8.54 -18.24
C THR A 232 -11.40 7.94 -19.64
N ASP A 233 -10.28 7.67 -20.31
CA ASP A 233 -10.25 7.20 -21.69
C ASP A 233 -9.41 5.91 -21.87
N GLY A 234 -9.34 5.09 -20.83
CA GLY A 234 -8.64 3.82 -20.88
C GLY A 234 -7.11 3.95 -20.78
N GLY A 235 -6.61 4.94 -20.03
CA GLY A 235 -5.18 5.10 -19.83
C GLY A 235 -4.44 5.83 -20.97
N ARG A 236 -5.15 6.38 -21.96
CA ARG A 236 -4.53 7.07 -23.11
C ARG A 236 -4.07 8.47 -22.76
N ASN A 237 -4.88 9.20 -21.98
CA ASN A 237 -4.56 10.56 -21.52
C ASN A 237 -4.76 10.66 -20.02
N TRP A 238 -3.91 11.47 -19.37
CA TRP A 238 -3.88 11.61 -17.93
C TRP A 238 -4.02 13.06 -17.52
N ASN A 239 -4.86 13.32 -16.52
CA ASN A 239 -4.97 14.59 -15.84
C ASN A 239 -4.40 14.46 -14.43
N THR A 240 -3.41 15.27 -14.09
CA THR A 240 -2.69 15.19 -12.82
C THR A 240 -3.03 16.38 -11.92
N VAL A 241 -3.35 16.08 -10.67
CA VAL A 241 -3.67 17.06 -9.62
C VAL A 241 -2.67 16.91 -8.48
N LEU A 242 -2.14 18.03 -7.99
CA LEU A 242 -1.35 18.09 -6.77
C LEU A 242 -2.25 17.80 -5.57
N LEU A 243 -1.94 16.73 -4.82
CA LEU A 243 -2.66 16.37 -3.60
C LEU A 243 -2.11 17.12 -2.38
N ASP A 244 -0.78 17.07 -2.21
CA ASP A 244 -0.07 17.70 -1.08
C ASP A 244 1.42 17.88 -1.42
N ALA A 245 2.13 18.50 -0.49
CA ALA A 245 3.58 18.58 -0.50
C ALA A 245 4.13 18.24 0.89
N SER A 246 5.26 17.56 0.92
CA SER A 246 5.99 17.17 2.13
C SER A 246 7.34 17.89 2.20
N GLY A 247 7.80 18.20 3.40
CA GLY A 247 9.22 18.48 3.62
C GLY A 247 10.08 17.28 3.24
N ALA A 248 11.38 17.48 3.15
CA ALA A 248 12.33 16.38 2.99
C ALA A 248 12.17 15.38 4.17
N PRO A 249 12.28 14.08 3.92
CA PRO A 249 12.16 13.06 4.97
C PRO A 249 13.25 13.21 6.04
N PRO A 250 13.05 12.67 7.24
CA PRO A 250 14.09 12.60 8.25
C PRO A 250 15.25 11.71 7.79
N ASP A 251 16.44 12.04 8.27
CA ASP A 251 17.62 11.20 8.06
C ASP A 251 17.51 9.93 8.92
N CYS A 252 17.51 8.79 8.29
CA CYS A 252 17.50 7.47 8.93
C CYS A 252 18.80 6.68 8.74
N SER A 253 19.87 7.32 8.26
CA SER A 253 21.17 6.68 8.00
C SER A 253 21.77 6.01 9.24
N ALA A 254 21.52 6.55 10.43
CA ALA A 254 21.90 5.94 11.71
C ALA A 254 21.25 4.56 11.95
N ALA A 255 20.11 4.29 11.31
CA ALA A 255 19.43 2.99 11.31
C ALA A 255 19.79 2.15 10.07
N SER A 256 20.83 2.54 9.31
CA SER A 256 21.29 1.87 8.09
C SER A 256 20.28 1.88 6.93
N CYS A 257 19.29 2.77 6.95
CA CYS A 257 18.39 2.93 5.82
C CYS A 257 18.97 3.83 4.74
N GLU A 258 18.49 3.68 3.52
CA GLU A 258 18.85 4.53 2.40
C GLU A 258 18.26 5.93 2.55
N THR A 259 18.94 6.91 1.97
CA THR A 259 18.47 8.30 1.97
C THR A 259 17.09 8.38 1.29
N GLY A 260 16.13 9.02 1.97
CA GLY A 260 14.76 9.17 1.45
C GLY A 260 13.83 8.00 1.67
N TYR A 261 14.29 6.93 2.27
CA TYR A 261 13.50 5.72 2.52
C TYR A 261 12.20 5.99 3.30
N LEU A 262 12.25 6.87 4.29
CA LEU A 262 11.06 7.29 5.06
C LEU A 262 10.25 8.39 4.37
N GLY A 263 10.58 8.73 3.12
CA GLY A 263 9.90 9.80 2.38
C GLY A 263 8.42 9.56 2.16
N ALA A 264 7.72 10.63 1.85
CA ALA A 264 6.28 10.61 1.66
C ALA A 264 5.84 9.60 0.59
N GLN A 265 4.88 8.76 0.95
CA GLN A 265 4.20 7.80 0.07
C GLN A 265 2.70 8.06 0.12
N VAL A 266 1.98 7.72 -0.93
CA VAL A 266 0.53 7.91 -1.00
C VAL A 266 -0.18 6.65 -1.48
N ALA A 267 -1.05 6.10 -0.63
CA ALA A 267 -1.94 4.99 -0.95
C ALA A 267 -3.33 5.54 -1.36
N LEU A 268 -3.99 4.84 -2.29
CA LEU A 268 -5.26 5.28 -2.89
C LEU A 268 -6.27 4.13 -2.92
N ALA A 269 -7.53 4.44 -2.65
CA ALA A 269 -8.64 3.51 -2.79
C ALA A 269 -9.90 4.24 -3.25
N SER A 270 -10.85 3.51 -3.84
CA SER A 270 -12.21 3.99 -4.09
C SER A 270 -13.23 3.06 -3.47
N ASP A 271 -14.35 3.60 -2.99
CA ASP A 271 -15.47 2.81 -2.52
C ASP A 271 -16.46 2.48 -3.64
N ALA A 272 -17.42 1.62 -3.32
CA ALA A 272 -18.47 1.21 -4.27
C ALA A 272 -19.40 2.36 -4.71
N ALA A 273 -19.36 3.52 -4.06
CA ALA A 273 -20.07 4.74 -4.47
C ALA A 273 -19.25 5.66 -5.37
N GLY A 274 -17.97 5.35 -5.60
CA GLY A 274 -17.05 6.14 -6.43
C GLY A 274 -16.34 7.26 -5.68
N THR A 275 -16.42 7.30 -4.35
CA THR A 275 -15.63 8.22 -3.55
C THR A 275 -14.19 7.75 -3.52
N LEU A 276 -13.26 8.64 -3.83
CA LEU A 276 -11.82 8.38 -3.73
C LEU A 276 -11.32 8.74 -2.33
N TYR A 277 -10.36 7.97 -1.85
CA TYR A 277 -9.70 8.15 -0.57
C TYR A 277 -8.20 8.06 -0.74
N ALA A 278 -7.48 9.04 -0.21
CA ALA A 278 -6.02 9.06 -0.17
C ALA A 278 -5.53 9.05 1.28
N LEU A 279 -4.50 8.22 1.53
CA LEU A 279 -3.77 8.18 2.79
C LEU A 279 -2.28 8.37 2.48
N TRP A 280 -1.61 9.27 3.19
CA TRP A 280 -0.19 9.54 2.94
C TRP A 280 0.54 10.00 4.19
N ASN A 281 1.84 9.74 4.23
CA ASN A 281 2.71 10.38 5.20
C ASN A 281 3.32 11.66 4.60
N ALA A 282 3.46 12.70 5.41
CA ALA A 282 4.09 13.95 5.01
C ALA A 282 4.62 14.73 6.21
N GLY A 283 5.77 15.38 6.01
CA GLY A 283 6.40 16.29 6.96
C GLY A 283 6.05 17.76 6.69
N THR A 284 5.93 18.56 7.74
CA THR A 284 5.70 20.02 7.64
C THR A 284 7.01 20.80 7.55
N SER A 285 8.15 20.15 7.76
CA SER A 285 9.49 20.75 7.71
C SER A 285 10.51 19.74 7.22
N ASN A 286 11.58 20.22 6.60
CA ASN A 286 12.68 19.35 6.16
C ASN A 286 13.35 18.66 7.35
N GLY A 287 13.52 17.35 7.26
CA GLY A 287 14.13 16.52 8.30
C GLY A 287 13.26 16.32 9.55
N GLY A 288 12.06 16.86 9.55
CA GLY A 288 11.11 16.69 10.65
C GLY A 288 10.30 15.40 10.52
N PRO A 289 9.67 14.96 11.63
CA PRO A 289 8.81 13.79 11.60
C PRO A 289 7.65 13.96 10.62
N GLU A 290 7.32 12.91 9.90
CA GLU A 290 6.15 12.87 9.06
C GLU A 290 4.90 12.46 9.85
N ARG A 291 3.73 12.94 9.41
CA ARG A 291 2.43 12.64 10.01
C ARG A 291 1.59 11.87 9.01
N MET A 292 0.58 11.15 9.48
CA MET A 292 -0.32 10.37 8.63
C MET A 292 -1.57 11.19 8.31
N TYR A 293 -1.72 11.58 7.04
CA TYR A 293 -2.83 12.39 6.54
C TYR A 293 -3.79 11.59 5.70
N PHE A 294 -5.05 12.01 5.75
CA PHE A 294 -6.17 11.46 4.97
C PHE A 294 -6.95 12.58 4.30
N SER A 295 -7.46 12.30 3.11
CA SER A 295 -8.41 13.14 2.40
C SER A 295 -9.33 12.29 1.51
N SER A 296 -10.49 12.83 1.14
CA SER A 296 -11.45 12.20 0.24
C SER A 296 -11.86 13.13 -0.89
N SER A 297 -12.28 12.54 -2.02
CA SER A 297 -12.80 13.25 -3.17
C SER A 297 -14.08 12.58 -3.69
N THR A 298 -15.13 13.39 -3.87
CA THR A 298 -16.38 13.00 -4.53
C THR A 298 -16.49 13.57 -5.94
N SER A 299 -15.42 14.21 -6.43
CA SER A 299 -15.36 14.87 -7.74
C SER A 299 -14.43 14.16 -8.73
N GLY A 300 -14.19 12.84 -8.54
CA GLY A 300 -13.26 12.10 -9.38
C GLY A 300 -11.82 12.62 -9.29
N GLY A 301 -11.35 13.02 -8.10
CA GLY A 301 -10.00 13.53 -7.89
C GLY A 301 -9.76 14.98 -8.30
N ALA A 302 -10.74 15.68 -8.91
CA ALA A 302 -10.59 17.07 -9.33
C ALA A 302 -10.44 18.04 -8.14
N SER A 303 -11.01 17.70 -7.00
CA SER A 303 -10.85 18.42 -5.73
C SER A 303 -10.87 17.42 -4.56
N TRP A 304 -10.16 17.77 -3.50
CA TRP A 304 -10.01 16.95 -2.30
C TRP A 304 -10.52 17.71 -1.07
N SER A 305 -11.04 16.98 -0.08
CA SER A 305 -11.38 17.55 1.23
C SER A 305 -10.13 18.11 1.91
N GLY A 306 -10.30 18.95 2.93
CA GLY A 306 -9.18 19.36 3.78
C GLY A 306 -8.51 18.12 4.40
N LYS A 307 -7.16 18.07 4.36
CA LYS A 307 -6.41 16.95 4.94
C LYS A 307 -6.59 16.88 6.46
N VAL A 308 -6.72 15.65 6.97
CA VAL A 308 -6.89 15.37 8.41
C VAL A 308 -5.74 14.47 8.86
N ASP A 309 -5.05 14.85 9.93
CA ASP A 309 -4.12 13.96 10.63
C ASP A 309 -4.93 12.85 11.32
N VAL A 310 -4.75 11.61 10.88
CA VAL A 310 -5.52 10.47 11.39
C VAL A 310 -4.82 9.72 12.52
N SER A 311 -3.59 10.11 12.87
CA SER A 311 -2.84 9.51 13.96
C SER A 311 -3.00 10.29 15.27
N SER A 312 -3.19 9.59 16.37
CA SER A 312 -3.16 10.17 17.72
C SER A 312 -1.75 10.22 18.33
N ALA A 313 -0.72 9.78 17.60
CA ALA A 313 0.66 9.82 18.09
C ALA A 313 1.14 11.24 18.37
N GLY A 314 2.04 11.38 19.32
CA GLY A 314 2.66 12.67 19.64
C GLY A 314 3.45 13.25 18.46
N ALA A 315 3.72 14.56 18.50
CA ALA A 315 4.32 15.31 17.39
C ALA A 315 5.74 14.83 16.97
N LEU A 316 6.42 14.06 17.81
CA LEU A 316 7.75 13.53 17.53
C LEU A 316 7.74 12.11 16.95
N ALA A 317 6.58 11.49 16.80
CA ALA A 317 6.47 10.17 16.21
C ALA A 317 6.59 10.26 14.69
N GLU A 318 7.49 9.47 14.12
CA GLU A 318 7.64 9.26 12.69
C GLU A 318 6.56 8.31 12.18
N HIS A 319 6.00 8.59 11.00
CA HIS A 319 4.99 7.77 10.35
C HIS A 319 5.43 7.39 8.95
N CYS A 320 5.19 6.13 8.56
CA CYS A 320 5.47 5.65 7.22
C CYS A 320 4.50 4.56 6.77
N PHE A 321 4.62 4.18 5.51
CA PHE A 321 3.95 3.04 4.88
C PHE A 321 2.42 3.11 5.02
N PRO A 322 1.78 4.08 4.37
CA PRO A 322 0.32 4.15 4.33
C PRO A 322 -0.28 2.94 3.60
N ALA A 323 -1.31 2.33 4.18
CA ALA A 323 -2.09 1.29 3.53
C ALA A 323 -3.58 1.61 3.69
N ILE A 324 -4.35 1.53 2.60
CA ILE A 324 -5.76 1.89 2.56
C ILE A 324 -6.55 0.89 1.75
N THR A 325 -7.77 0.62 2.19
CA THR A 325 -8.78 -0.13 1.44
C THR A 325 -10.15 0.48 1.67
N ALA A 326 -11.05 0.32 0.72
CA ALA A 326 -12.43 0.76 0.85
C ALA A 326 -13.40 -0.34 0.41
N GLY A 327 -14.57 -0.37 1.04
CA GLY A 327 -15.61 -1.35 0.77
C GLY A 327 -16.87 -0.72 0.19
N VAL A 328 -18.01 -0.95 0.84
CA VAL A 328 -19.26 -0.28 0.50
C VAL A 328 -19.16 1.22 0.79
N GLY A 329 -20.06 2.03 0.23
CA GLY A 329 -19.99 3.48 0.32
C GLY A 329 -19.72 3.99 1.74
N GLY A 330 -18.61 4.69 1.92
CA GLY A 330 -18.15 5.24 3.18
C GLY A 330 -17.36 4.28 4.09
N ASP A 331 -17.29 2.96 3.83
CA ASP A 331 -16.42 2.05 4.58
C ASP A 331 -14.97 2.20 4.12
N VAL A 332 -14.15 2.81 4.94
CA VAL A 332 -12.74 3.07 4.70
C VAL A 332 -11.91 2.52 5.86
N ARG A 333 -10.84 1.80 5.54
CA ARG A 333 -9.93 1.23 6.53
C ARG A 333 -8.50 1.57 6.17
N ILE A 334 -7.78 2.09 7.15
CA ILE A 334 -6.42 2.60 7.00
C ILE A 334 -5.49 1.91 8.00
N ALA A 335 -4.26 1.71 7.59
CA ALA A 335 -3.20 1.25 8.46
C ALA A 335 -1.89 1.95 8.12
N TRP A 336 -0.98 2.03 9.10
CA TRP A 336 0.33 2.66 8.97
C TRP A 336 1.30 2.12 10.00
N MET A 337 2.56 2.44 9.85
CA MET A 337 3.57 2.24 10.89
C MET A 337 3.98 3.58 11.53
N ASP A 338 4.20 3.59 12.83
CA ASP A 338 4.80 4.74 13.51
C ASP A 338 5.67 4.37 14.70
N THR A 339 6.47 5.34 15.15
CA THR A 339 7.48 5.18 16.19
C THR A 339 7.06 5.70 17.55
N ARG A 340 5.75 5.85 17.83
CA ARG A 340 5.25 6.44 19.11
C ARG A 340 5.72 5.70 20.37
N ASN A 341 6.06 4.43 20.28
CA ASN A 341 6.47 3.60 21.40
C ASN A 341 8.00 3.46 21.49
N HIS A 342 8.72 4.56 21.47
CA HIS A 342 10.18 4.59 21.58
C HIS A 342 10.67 3.84 22.83
N ALA A 343 11.19 2.63 22.67
CA ALA A 343 11.70 1.85 23.80
C ALA A 343 13.23 1.68 23.81
N LEU A 344 13.92 1.92 22.68
CA LEU A 344 15.35 1.62 22.57
C LEU A 344 16.11 2.78 21.89
N PRO A 345 17.22 3.27 22.47
CA PRO A 345 17.95 4.44 21.97
C PRO A 345 18.56 4.27 20.58
N ASN A 346 18.84 3.06 20.13
CA ASN A 346 19.59 2.77 18.92
C ASN A 346 18.79 2.00 17.86
N HIS A 347 17.52 1.67 18.14
CA HIS A 347 16.65 0.98 17.20
C HIS A 347 15.26 1.59 17.29
N PRO A 348 14.80 2.32 16.27
CA PRO A 348 13.44 2.84 16.28
C PRO A 348 12.46 1.68 16.39
N VAL A 349 11.58 1.77 17.39
CA VAL A 349 10.51 0.80 17.60
C VAL A 349 9.32 1.22 16.77
N TRP A 350 9.04 0.49 15.74
CA TRP A 350 7.88 0.66 14.89
C TRP A 350 6.73 -0.23 15.37
N ASN A 351 5.52 0.27 15.25
CA ASN A 351 4.30 -0.50 15.47
C ASN A 351 3.31 -0.25 14.34
N VAL A 352 2.53 -1.27 14.02
CA VAL A 352 1.44 -1.17 13.05
C VAL A 352 0.18 -0.74 13.75
N PHE A 353 -0.48 0.30 13.23
CA PHE A 353 -1.75 0.85 13.72
C PHE A 353 -2.81 0.80 12.65
N GLN A 354 -4.08 0.77 13.06
CA GLN A 354 -5.24 0.73 12.19
C GLN A 354 -6.38 1.59 12.74
N ARG A 355 -7.17 2.19 11.84
CA ARG A 355 -8.46 2.83 12.10
C ARG A 355 -9.46 2.49 10.99
N SER A 356 -10.75 2.56 11.33
CA SER A 356 -11.86 2.38 10.39
C SER A 356 -12.81 3.57 10.45
N SER A 357 -13.41 3.87 9.32
CA SER A 357 -14.52 4.82 9.18
C SER A 357 -15.65 4.17 8.40
N SER A 358 -16.89 4.41 8.78
CA SER A 358 -18.09 3.98 8.05
C SER A 358 -18.80 5.14 7.34
N ASN A 359 -18.22 6.32 7.34
CA ASN A 359 -18.80 7.55 6.78
C ASN A 359 -17.79 8.39 5.99
N GLY A 360 -16.92 7.71 5.23
CA GLY A 360 -15.98 8.33 4.30
C GLY A 360 -14.87 9.14 4.95
N GLY A 361 -14.48 8.82 6.18
CA GLY A 361 -13.46 9.52 6.93
C GLY A 361 -13.96 10.72 7.74
N ALA A 362 -15.29 11.00 7.74
CA ALA A 362 -15.87 12.08 8.56
C ALA A 362 -15.68 11.82 10.07
N THR A 363 -15.73 10.56 10.48
CA THR A 363 -15.37 10.12 11.83
C THR A 363 -14.60 8.81 11.79
N TRP A 364 -13.72 8.59 12.75
CA TRP A 364 -12.86 7.42 12.83
C TRP A 364 -13.09 6.64 14.12
N SER A 365 -12.91 5.32 14.06
CA SER A 365 -12.77 4.48 15.25
C SER A 365 -11.61 4.94 16.14
N GLY A 366 -11.54 4.45 17.37
CA GLY A 366 -10.30 4.46 18.13
C GLY A 366 -9.19 3.74 17.37
N GLU A 367 -7.93 4.06 17.66
CA GLU A 367 -6.80 3.35 17.06
C GLU A 367 -6.65 1.96 17.66
N ALA A 368 -6.41 0.97 16.81
CA ALA A 368 -5.98 -0.36 17.20
C ALA A 368 -4.49 -0.53 16.91
N GLN A 369 -3.70 -0.85 17.93
CA GLN A 369 -2.32 -1.32 17.73
C GLN A 369 -2.37 -2.79 17.34
N LEU A 370 -1.85 -3.13 16.15
CA LEU A 370 -1.93 -4.46 15.57
C LEU A 370 -0.71 -5.31 15.87
N SER A 371 0.46 -4.68 16.04
CA SER A 371 1.73 -5.36 16.30
C SER A 371 2.24 -5.09 17.71
N GLY A 372 3.01 -6.05 18.26
CA GLY A 372 4.06 -5.73 19.20
C GLY A 372 5.09 -4.81 18.53
N PRO A 373 6.25 -4.54 19.17
CA PRO A 373 7.32 -3.82 18.47
C PRO A 373 7.70 -4.55 17.19
N ALA A 374 7.35 -3.96 16.04
CA ALA A 374 7.77 -4.48 14.75
C ALA A 374 9.28 -4.33 14.67
N ARG A 375 9.97 -5.47 14.55
CA ARG A 375 11.41 -5.51 14.68
C ARG A 375 12.04 -5.42 13.32
N GLY A 376 12.83 -4.37 13.15
CA GLY A 376 13.76 -4.27 12.06
C GLY A 376 14.94 -5.21 12.23
N TYR A 377 15.68 -5.38 11.19
CA TYR A 377 16.92 -6.13 11.15
C TYR A 377 17.96 -5.31 10.37
N ASP A 378 19.18 -5.31 10.86
CA ASP A 378 20.30 -4.54 10.28
C ASP A 378 20.95 -5.24 9.09
N TYR A 379 20.41 -6.36 8.63
CA TYR A 379 20.79 -7.01 7.38
C TYR A 379 19.60 -7.77 6.77
N ILE A 380 19.61 -7.86 5.47
CA ILE A 380 18.87 -8.83 4.67
C ILE A 380 19.91 -9.73 4.00
N LEU A 381 19.56 -10.97 3.67
CA LEU A 381 20.44 -11.84 2.91
C LEU A 381 21.08 -11.11 1.72
N PRO A 382 22.27 -11.48 1.25
CA PRO A 382 23.11 -10.66 0.37
C PRO A 382 22.42 -10.01 -0.83
N GLU A 383 21.32 -10.59 -1.25
CA GLU A 383 20.52 -10.12 -2.39
C GLU A 383 19.35 -9.24 -1.97
N GLY A 384 19.24 -8.92 -0.68
CA GLY A 384 18.09 -8.22 -0.13
C GLY A 384 18.40 -6.82 0.37
N PHE A 385 17.40 -6.25 0.99
CA PHE A 385 17.28 -4.88 1.44
C PHE A 385 17.83 -4.71 2.87
N ARG A 386 18.47 -3.61 3.17
CA ARG A 386 19.02 -3.36 4.52
C ARG A 386 18.01 -2.76 5.49
N PHE A 387 16.76 -2.62 5.10
CA PHE A 387 15.75 -2.02 5.93
C PHE A 387 14.63 -3.00 6.32
N PRO A 388 14.09 -2.86 7.53
CA PRO A 388 13.51 -3.98 8.25
C PRO A 388 12.14 -4.44 7.80
N PHE A 389 11.38 -3.63 7.06
CA PHE A 389 9.95 -3.89 6.82
C PHE A 389 9.62 -3.98 5.33
N GLY A 390 10.60 -3.77 4.45
CA GLY A 390 10.33 -3.41 3.07
C GLY A 390 9.83 -1.97 2.96
N ASP A 391 9.18 -1.61 1.87
CA ASP A 391 8.74 -0.23 1.58
C ASP A 391 7.24 -0.05 1.72
N TYR A 392 6.48 -1.10 1.90
CA TYR A 392 5.03 -1.08 1.98
C TYR A 392 4.49 -2.35 2.66
N PHE A 393 3.24 -2.28 3.06
CA PHE A 393 2.45 -3.41 3.52
C PHE A 393 1.00 -3.25 3.07
N SER A 394 0.12 -4.20 3.36
CA SER A 394 -1.21 -4.22 2.77
C SER A 394 -2.34 -4.46 3.77
N ILE A 395 -3.51 -3.92 3.42
CA ILE A 395 -4.77 -4.07 4.11
C ILE A 395 -5.87 -4.45 3.12
N ALA A 396 -6.79 -5.34 3.52
CA ALA A 396 -7.94 -5.75 2.72
C ALA A 396 -9.19 -5.95 3.57
N ILE A 397 -10.36 -5.93 2.93
CA ILE A 397 -11.66 -6.25 3.52
C ILE A 397 -12.17 -7.53 2.85
N ASP A 398 -12.54 -8.53 3.63
CA ASP A 398 -13.13 -9.76 3.11
C ASP A 398 -14.64 -9.64 2.85
N ASN A 399 -15.23 -10.71 2.30
CA ASN A 399 -16.66 -10.80 2.00
C ASN A 399 -17.58 -10.78 3.26
N LEU A 400 -17.02 -10.95 4.45
CA LEU A 400 -17.70 -10.85 5.73
C LEU A 400 -17.52 -9.50 6.42
N GLY A 401 -16.81 -8.57 5.79
CA GLY A 401 -16.45 -7.26 6.35
C GLY A 401 -15.35 -7.33 7.41
N THR A 402 -14.54 -8.38 7.43
CA THR A 402 -13.35 -8.48 8.29
C THR A 402 -12.19 -7.73 7.68
N THR A 403 -11.46 -6.98 8.48
CA THR A 403 -10.20 -6.35 8.07
C THR A 403 -9.06 -7.35 8.21
N HIS A 404 -8.24 -7.46 7.19
CA HIS A 404 -7.01 -8.22 7.17
C HIS A 404 -5.84 -7.28 6.98
N VAL A 405 -4.76 -7.46 7.75
CA VAL A 405 -3.54 -6.65 7.63
C VAL A 405 -2.34 -7.58 7.64
N VAL A 406 -1.40 -7.32 6.72
CA VAL A 406 -0.17 -8.10 6.56
C VAL A 406 1.03 -7.17 6.43
N TRP A 407 2.13 -7.49 7.11
CA TRP A 407 3.38 -6.70 7.08
C TRP A 407 4.61 -7.58 7.20
N GLY A 408 5.77 -7.01 6.89
CA GLY A 408 7.07 -7.64 7.11
C GLY A 408 7.67 -7.23 8.45
N GLU A 409 8.20 -8.18 9.23
CA GLU A 409 9.04 -7.88 10.40
C GLU A 409 9.93 -9.07 10.78
N GLY A 410 11.08 -8.80 11.37
CA GLY A 410 11.94 -9.82 11.97
C GLY A 410 11.37 -10.36 13.29
N ARG A 411 11.76 -11.57 13.68
CA ARG A 411 11.47 -12.11 15.02
C ARG A 411 12.20 -11.36 16.13
N ASN A 412 13.34 -10.79 15.79
CA ASN A 412 14.14 -9.89 16.62
C ASN A 412 14.99 -9.01 15.68
N TYR A 413 15.73 -8.06 16.21
CA TYR A 413 16.56 -7.14 15.41
C TYR A 413 17.76 -7.76 14.69
N LYS A 414 17.98 -9.08 14.82
CA LYS A 414 19.08 -9.81 14.19
C LYS A 414 18.61 -10.97 13.32
N SER A 415 17.30 -11.23 13.28
CA SER A 415 16.75 -12.31 12.47
C SER A 415 16.26 -11.79 11.12
N PRO A 416 16.30 -12.62 10.07
CA PRO A 416 15.63 -12.33 8.81
C PRO A 416 14.16 -11.99 8.98
N GLY A 417 13.60 -11.26 8.01
CA GLY A 417 12.20 -10.89 7.93
C GLY A 417 11.27 -12.07 7.78
N SER A 418 10.06 -11.87 8.18
CA SER A 418 8.96 -12.81 8.07
C SER A 418 7.67 -12.07 7.79
N ILE A 419 6.68 -12.76 7.22
CA ILE A 419 5.35 -12.21 7.01
C ILE A 419 4.51 -12.38 8.28
N TRP A 420 3.99 -11.26 8.76
CA TRP A 420 3.10 -11.19 9.92
C TRP A 420 1.71 -10.75 9.49
N TYR A 421 0.71 -11.27 10.17
CA TYR A 421 -0.67 -11.13 9.80
C TYR A 421 -1.57 -11.03 11.04
N THR A 422 -2.64 -10.23 10.90
CA THR A 422 -3.76 -10.20 11.84
C THR A 422 -5.07 -9.93 11.09
N ARG A 423 -6.19 -10.18 11.76
CA ARG A 423 -7.53 -9.85 11.27
C ARG A 423 -8.44 -9.40 12.40
N GLY A 424 -9.40 -8.53 12.09
CA GLY A 424 -10.31 -7.99 13.10
C GLY A 424 -11.53 -7.27 12.53
N ARG A 425 -12.42 -6.84 13.41
CA ARG A 425 -13.62 -6.06 13.10
C ARG A 425 -13.78 -4.92 14.08
#